data_86a8fbd40a6b4d44bd3df0a0606adff4
#
_entry.id   86a8fbd40a6b4d44bd3df0a0606adff4
#
_cell.length_a   1.000
_cell.length_b   1.000
_cell.length_c   1.000
_cell.angle_alpha   90.00
_cell.angle_beta   90.00
_cell.angle_gamma   90.00
#
_symmetry.space_group_name_H-M   'P 1'
#
loop_
_entity.id
_entity.type
_entity.pdbx_description
1 polymer ?
#
loop_
_entity_poly.entity_id
_entity_poly.type
_entity_poly.pdbx_seq_one_letter_code
_entity_poly.pdbx_strand_id
1 'polypeptide(L)'
;MTTNYHHKRRAKSLITGLFSCYFLFTICFLTSCIDYDDVTREVSVDIQLVMPEEFTQGSDMEGHTVTLTQLNTSNTVTATTDAQGVASFKGIIPDVYSVSTSWDITPEEYTQLTGDPIVNEGAVVSGNINSQLLTEDQSTTPLRLNTQLAINRSLVIGKIASSGCKDNNNKNYVVDQYIELYNQSDKEIDVAGLYIGLVESNSTPAYTLPQLEEKFNNEVIMLKQVFRIPLDADHKVAPGGTVVIANCAIDHTVNASASHNLLTADFDVNDTRPKNAYVNNPDVRDMDLVYTYVSSLPIMNLTQGGPCALVIFRTDDNIEDWDLAYNYGKTSGNQWKVMPKKYVIDAVEILKKSAKGIDLATKRFYDDLDAGYANIEAASGYTGEIMYRKTSSRRGKDGHKILQDTNNSTADFKVSTTIGIREYDE
;
A
#
# COMPACT_ATOMS: atom_id res chain seq x y z
N MET A 1 -57.73 -58.18 12.78
CA MET A 1 -59.00 -57.83 13.42
C MET A 1 -59.24 -56.39 13.03
N THR A 2 -59.97 -56.13 11.93
CA THR A 2 -61.44 -55.89 11.94
C THR A 2 -61.75 -54.65 12.79
N THR A 3 -62.37 -53.60 12.33
CA THR A 3 -63.44 -53.33 11.36
C THR A 3 -63.62 -51.80 11.33
N ASN A 4 -63.71 -51.15 10.20
CA ASN A 4 -64.88 -50.62 9.52
C ASN A 4 -65.93 -49.86 10.40
N TYR A 5 -66.26 -48.62 9.92
CA TYR A 5 -67.50 -48.22 9.25
C TYR A 5 -67.61 -46.70 9.17
N HIS A 6 -67.60 -46.09 8.03
CA HIS A 6 -68.72 -45.66 7.18
C HIS A 6 -69.60 -44.49 7.65
N HIS A 7 -69.61 -43.49 6.77
CA HIS A 7 -70.75 -42.73 6.23
C HIS A 7 -71.43 -41.65 7.10
N LYS A 8 -71.54 -40.47 6.66
CA LYS A 8 -72.49 -39.84 5.74
C LYS A 8 -72.44 -38.30 5.80
N ARG A 9 -72.16 -37.72 4.67
CA ARG A 9 -73.05 -36.84 3.86
C ARG A 9 -73.48 -35.51 4.44
N ARG A 10 -73.09 -34.53 3.62
CA ARG A 10 -73.85 -33.45 2.96
C ARG A 10 -74.20 -32.19 3.74
N ALA A 11 -73.68 -31.14 3.10
CA ALA A 11 -74.37 -29.89 2.72
C ALA A 11 -74.62 -28.86 3.85
N LYS A 12 -73.94 -27.81 3.62
CA LYS A 12 -74.38 -26.40 3.56
C LYS A 12 -73.11 -25.54 3.58
N SER A 13 -72.84 -24.89 2.63
CA SER A 13 -73.53 -23.93 1.81
C SER A 13 -72.79 -22.59 1.85
N LEU A 14 -72.27 -22.17 0.81
CA LEU A 14 -72.35 -20.86 0.12
C LEU A 14 -72.43 -19.54 0.92
N ILE A 15 -71.99 -19.43 2.15
CA ILE A 15 -71.99 -18.14 2.85
C ILE A 15 -70.58 -17.76 3.39
N THR A 16 -69.66 -18.68 3.39
CA THR A 16 -68.29 -18.43 3.87
C THR A 16 -67.32 -17.84 2.77
N GLY A 17 -67.79 -17.81 1.53
CA GLY A 17 -66.96 -17.33 0.38
C GLY A 17 -66.95 -15.81 0.21
N LEU A 18 -67.96 -15.08 0.71
CA LEU A 18 -68.02 -13.61 0.53
C LEU A 18 -67.33 -12.81 1.63
N PHE A 19 -67.11 -13.37 2.81
CA PHE A 19 -66.40 -12.69 3.89
C PHE A 19 -64.87 -12.81 3.76
N SER A 20 -64.38 -13.84 3.11
CA SER A 20 -62.95 -14.06 2.91
C SER A 20 -62.37 -13.16 1.78
N CYS A 21 -63.19 -12.81 0.78
CA CYS A 21 -62.74 -11.87 -0.26
C CYS A 21 -62.73 -10.42 0.21
N TYR A 22 -63.60 -10.04 1.14
CA TYR A 22 -63.59 -8.67 1.66
C TYR A 22 -62.42 -8.41 2.65
N PHE A 23 -61.98 -9.44 3.34
CA PHE A 23 -60.85 -9.32 4.25
C PHE A 23 -59.46 -9.37 3.52
N LEU A 24 -59.38 -10.03 2.37
CA LEU A 24 -58.19 -9.97 1.50
C LEU A 24 -58.10 -8.66 0.72
N PHE A 25 -59.23 -8.00 0.42
CA PHE A 25 -59.20 -6.74 -0.34
C PHE A 25 -58.95 -5.53 0.56
N THR A 26 -59.13 -5.65 1.88
CA THR A 26 -58.83 -4.58 2.85
C THR A 26 -57.37 -4.65 3.35
N ILE A 27 -56.68 -5.79 3.18
CA ILE A 27 -55.26 -5.91 3.51
C ILE A 27 -54.36 -5.39 2.36
N CYS A 28 -54.87 -5.34 1.13
CA CYS A 28 -54.12 -4.78 -0.01
C CYS A 28 -54.06 -3.24 -0.04
N PHE A 29 -54.82 -2.54 0.83
CA PHE A 29 -54.77 -1.07 0.89
C PHE A 29 -54.00 -0.54 2.13
N LEU A 30 -53.33 -1.40 2.89
CA LEU A 30 -52.41 -1.02 3.96
C LEU A 30 -50.95 -1.33 3.61
N THR A 31 -50.61 -1.56 2.33
CA THR A 31 -49.31 -1.18 1.86
C THR A 31 -49.32 0.34 1.75
N SER A 32 -49.29 0.97 2.91
CA SER A 32 -48.72 2.29 3.05
C SER A 32 -47.51 2.34 2.13
N CYS A 33 -47.52 3.25 1.21
CA CYS A 33 -46.27 3.78 0.67
C CYS A 33 -45.34 3.99 1.84
N ILE A 34 -44.42 3.08 2.03
CA ILE A 34 -43.15 3.47 2.59
C ILE A 34 -42.63 4.40 1.51
N ASP A 35 -42.81 5.69 1.72
CA ASP A 35 -42.03 6.68 1.02
C ASP A 35 -40.57 6.28 1.27
N TYR A 36 -39.99 5.57 0.32
CA TYR A 36 -38.55 5.51 0.16
C TYR A 36 -38.10 6.89 -0.35
N ASP A 37 -38.40 7.92 0.40
CA ASP A 37 -37.73 9.22 0.32
C ASP A 37 -36.40 9.17 1.11
N ASP A 38 -35.74 8.04 1.14
CA ASP A 38 -34.30 7.96 1.34
C ASP A 38 -33.60 8.22 -0.01
N VAL A 39 -33.94 9.34 -0.63
CA VAL A 39 -33.05 9.96 -1.59
C VAL A 39 -31.81 10.33 -0.77
N THR A 40 -30.76 9.55 -0.89
CA THR A 40 -29.45 9.89 -0.31
C THR A 40 -29.14 11.30 -0.79
N ARG A 41 -29.25 12.28 0.10
CA ARG A 41 -29.06 13.67 -0.27
C ARG A 41 -27.59 13.84 -0.66
N GLU A 42 -27.36 14.05 -1.95
CA GLU A 42 -26.04 14.37 -2.47
C GLU A 42 -25.52 15.64 -1.81
N VAL A 43 -24.23 15.70 -1.55
CA VAL A 43 -23.55 16.86 -0.95
C VAL A 43 -22.58 17.49 -1.94
N SER A 44 -22.27 18.74 -1.73
CA SER A 44 -21.22 19.47 -2.46
C SER A 44 -20.03 19.67 -1.54
N VAL A 45 -18.82 19.45 -2.05
CA VAL A 45 -17.58 19.56 -1.28
C VAL A 45 -16.58 20.37 -2.10
N ASP A 46 -16.03 21.40 -1.49
CA ASP A 46 -14.90 22.16 -2.00
C ASP A 46 -13.63 21.73 -1.26
N ILE A 47 -12.57 21.45 -2.01
CA ILE A 47 -11.27 21.07 -1.47
C ILE A 47 -10.25 22.13 -1.85
N GLN A 48 -9.70 22.78 -0.84
CA GLN A 48 -8.66 23.78 -0.98
C GLN A 48 -7.28 23.16 -0.85
N LEU A 49 -6.47 23.22 -1.90
CA LEU A 49 -5.06 22.86 -1.82
C LEU A 49 -4.28 23.86 -0.95
N VAL A 50 -3.38 23.32 -0.15
CA VAL A 50 -2.40 24.07 0.62
C VAL A 50 -1.04 23.69 0.07
N MET A 51 -0.35 24.64 -0.56
CA MET A 51 0.94 24.38 -1.19
C MET A 51 2.02 24.04 -0.18
N PRO A 52 3.07 23.29 -0.60
CA PRO A 52 4.23 22.99 0.25
C PRO A 52 4.86 24.28 0.79
N GLU A 53 5.39 24.21 2.01
CA GLU A 53 6.07 25.36 2.65
C GLU A 53 7.34 25.78 1.89
N GLU A 54 7.94 24.87 1.15
CA GLU A 54 9.12 25.10 0.30
C GLU A 54 8.84 26.02 -0.88
N PHE A 55 7.57 26.22 -1.27
CA PHE A 55 7.19 27.13 -2.35
C PHE A 55 7.24 28.59 -1.88
N THR A 56 8.46 29.11 -1.70
CA THR A 56 8.74 30.45 -1.19
C THR A 56 8.68 31.54 -2.25
N GLN A 57 8.80 31.18 -3.55
CA GLN A 57 8.92 32.12 -4.67
C GLN A 57 7.65 32.23 -5.52
N GLY A 58 6.66 31.36 -5.29
CA GLY A 58 5.42 31.33 -6.05
C GLY A 58 4.50 30.20 -5.64
N SER A 59 3.36 30.12 -6.33
CA SER A 59 2.43 29.02 -6.17
C SER A 59 1.89 28.61 -7.52
N ASP A 60 1.76 27.31 -7.72
CA ASP A 60 1.08 26.71 -8.86
C ASP A 60 -0.20 26.06 -8.34
N MET A 61 -1.32 26.76 -8.46
CA MET A 61 -2.60 26.32 -7.84
C MET A 61 -3.64 25.84 -8.83
N GLU A 62 -3.52 26.19 -10.11
CA GLU A 62 -4.56 25.94 -11.11
C GLU A 62 -4.28 24.67 -11.91
N GLY A 63 -5.33 23.92 -12.21
CA GLY A 63 -5.25 22.81 -13.14
C GLY A 63 -4.87 21.45 -12.53
N HIS A 64 -4.72 21.37 -11.22
CA HIS A 64 -4.35 20.11 -10.54
C HIS A 64 -5.57 19.23 -10.28
N THR A 65 -5.45 17.94 -10.58
CA THR A 65 -6.52 16.99 -10.37
C THR A 65 -6.56 16.55 -8.90
N VAL A 66 -7.70 16.74 -8.26
CA VAL A 66 -8.03 16.18 -6.95
C VAL A 66 -8.97 14.99 -7.16
N THR A 67 -8.70 13.89 -6.47
CA THR A 67 -9.46 12.65 -6.54
C THR A 67 -10.09 12.33 -5.19
N LEU A 68 -11.40 12.08 -5.19
CA LEU A 68 -12.13 11.46 -4.10
C LEU A 68 -12.30 9.98 -4.41
N THR A 69 -11.89 9.09 -3.49
CA THR A 69 -12.12 7.65 -3.62
C THR A 69 -12.97 7.17 -2.46
N GLN A 70 -14.13 6.64 -2.77
CA GLN A 70 -15.05 6.07 -1.77
C GLN A 70 -14.44 4.79 -1.18
N LEU A 71 -14.22 4.73 0.13
CA LEU A 71 -13.46 3.64 0.74
C LEU A 71 -14.17 2.29 0.69
N ASN A 72 -15.51 2.29 0.68
CA ASN A 72 -16.30 1.06 0.68
C ASN A 72 -16.44 0.41 -0.69
N THR A 73 -16.44 1.22 -1.76
CA THR A 73 -16.73 0.76 -3.13
C THR A 73 -15.56 0.92 -4.10
N SER A 74 -14.53 1.67 -3.68
CA SER A 74 -13.42 2.09 -4.55
C SER A 74 -13.82 2.95 -5.76
N ASN A 75 -15.04 3.51 -5.76
CA ASN A 75 -15.46 4.46 -6.78
C ASN A 75 -14.69 5.77 -6.63
N THR A 76 -14.30 6.35 -7.76
CA THR A 76 -13.54 7.60 -7.82
C THR A 76 -14.31 8.70 -8.51
N VAL A 77 -14.19 9.92 -7.98
CA VAL A 77 -14.64 11.15 -8.61
C VAL A 77 -13.49 12.14 -8.65
N THR A 78 -13.30 12.86 -9.73
CA THR A 78 -12.21 13.83 -9.88
C THR A 78 -12.74 15.22 -10.16
N ALA A 79 -12.00 16.23 -9.69
CA ALA A 79 -12.22 17.63 -10.05
C ALA A 79 -10.87 18.32 -10.23
N THR A 80 -10.84 19.40 -10.99
CA THR A 80 -9.63 20.19 -11.25
C THR A 80 -9.67 21.47 -10.44
N THR A 81 -8.54 21.91 -9.91
CA THR A 81 -8.44 23.15 -9.16
C THR A 81 -8.55 24.38 -10.05
N ASP A 82 -9.17 25.41 -9.51
CA ASP A 82 -9.20 26.76 -10.10
C ASP A 82 -7.93 27.57 -9.74
N ALA A 83 -7.87 28.83 -10.18
CA ALA A 83 -6.75 29.73 -9.92
C ALA A 83 -6.55 30.05 -8.42
N GLN A 84 -7.52 29.75 -7.56
CA GLN A 84 -7.43 29.85 -6.12
C GLN A 84 -7.02 28.53 -5.47
N GLY A 85 -6.84 27.48 -6.25
CA GLY A 85 -6.48 26.13 -5.77
C GLY A 85 -7.66 25.37 -5.18
N VAL A 86 -8.90 25.69 -5.58
CA VAL A 86 -10.11 25.02 -5.10
C VAL A 86 -10.62 24.02 -6.13
N ALA A 87 -10.75 22.77 -5.75
CA ALA A 87 -11.43 21.74 -6.53
C ALA A 87 -12.85 21.54 -6.00
N SER A 88 -13.87 21.77 -6.83
CA SER A 88 -15.27 21.70 -6.45
C SER A 88 -15.91 20.40 -6.92
N PHE A 89 -16.48 19.65 -5.99
CA PHE A 89 -17.20 18.40 -6.23
C PHE A 89 -18.70 18.62 -5.96
N LYS A 90 -19.55 18.14 -6.88
CA LYS A 90 -20.99 18.20 -6.76
C LYS A 90 -21.60 16.82 -6.93
N GLY A 91 -22.72 16.57 -6.26
CA GLY A 91 -23.42 15.30 -6.38
C GLY A 91 -22.67 14.13 -5.71
N ILE A 92 -21.94 14.40 -4.61
CA ILE A 92 -21.21 13.39 -3.88
C ILE A 92 -22.15 12.64 -2.95
N ILE A 93 -22.14 11.31 -3.01
CA ILE A 93 -22.93 10.47 -2.09
C ILE A 93 -22.28 10.55 -0.69
N PRO A 94 -23.05 10.84 0.38
CA PRO A 94 -22.51 10.85 1.73
C PRO A 94 -21.88 9.51 2.11
N ASP A 95 -20.56 9.50 2.38
CA ASP A 95 -19.78 8.32 2.77
C ASP A 95 -18.39 8.75 3.27
N VAL A 96 -17.53 7.78 3.53
CA VAL A 96 -16.13 7.99 3.86
C VAL A 96 -15.27 7.89 2.61
N TYR A 97 -14.47 8.91 2.38
CA TYR A 97 -13.60 9.04 1.21
C TYR A 97 -12.14 9.18 1.63
N SER A 98 -11.23 8.67 0.81
CA SER A 98 -9.88 9.22 0.74
C SER A 98 -9.86 10.37 -0.25
N VAL A 99 -9.03 11.37 0.03
CA VAL A 99 -8.82 12.54 -0.83
C VAL A 99 -7.37 12.55 -1.24
N SER A 100 -7.06 12.66 -2.50
CA SER A 100 -5.67 12.70 -2.97
C SER A 100 -5.47 13.64 -4.14
N THR A 101 -4.27 14.18 -4.24
CA THR A 101 -3.77 14.91 -5.40
C THR A 101 -2.29 14.59 -5.60
N SER A 102 -1.82 14.65 -6.83
CA SER A 102 -0.39 14.52 -7.14
C SER A 102 -0.11 15.07 -8.53
N TRP A 103 1.03 15.78 -8.68
CA TRP A 103 1.56 16.20 -9.96
C TRP A 103 3.08 16.32 -9.92
N ASP A 104 3.71 16.10 -11.07
CA ASP A 104 5.16 16.27 -11.24
C ASP A 104 5.50 17.74 -11.49
N ILE A 105 6.64 18.17 -10.98
CA ILE A 105 7.28 19.44 -11.34
C ILE A 105 8.69 19.18 -11.89
N THR A 106 9.03 19.86 -12.95
CA THR A 106 10.35 19.77 -13.59
C THR A 106 11.43 20.42 -12.72
N PRO A 107 12.74 20.17 -12.97
CA PRO A 107 13.81 20.86 -12.28
C PRO A 107 13.74 22.38 -12.39
N GLU A 108 13.30 22.91 -13.53
CA GLU A 108 13.12 24.33 -13.78
C GLU A 108 11.97 24.92 -12.95
N GLU A 109 10.81 24.23 -12.94
CA GLU A 109 9.65 24.62 -12.10
C GLU A 109 9.98 24.54 -10.62
N TYR A 110 10.68 23.48 -10.17
CA TYR A 110 11.15 23.38 -8.80
C TYR A 110 11.97 24.59 -8.40
N THR A 111 13.00 24.93 -9.19
CA THR A 111 13.87 26.08 -8.93
C THR A 111 13.07 27.39 -8.92
N GLN A 112 12.08 27.54 -9.81
CA GLN A 112 11.23 28.73 -9.88
C GLN A 112 10.32 28.85 -8.64
N LEU A 113 9.81 27.76 -8.11
CA LEU A 113 8.87 27.75 -6.98
C LEU A 113 9.57 27.84 -5.62
N THR A 114 10.74 27.21 -5.46
CA THR A 114 11.48 27.15 -4.20
C THR A 114 12.58 28.20 -4.09
N GLY A 115 13.18 28.61 -5.21
CA GLY A 115 14.40 29.40 -5.27
C GLY A 115 15.68 28.59 -5.16
N ASP A 116 15.59 27.28 -4.93
CA ASP A 116 16.74 26.39 -4.78
C ASP A 116 16.94 25.55 -6.06
N PRO A 117 18.21 25.36 -6.51
CA PRO A 117 18.48 24.50 -7.64
C PRO A 117 18.30 23.03 -7.27
N ILE A 118 17.67 22.26 -8.15
CA ILE A 118 17.58 20.81 -8.03
C ILE A 118 18.57 20.15 -9.00
N VAL A 119 19.26 19.11 -8.55
CA VAL A 119 20.26 18.36 -9.35
C VAL A 119 19.67 17.08 -9.96
N ASN A 120 18.49 16.67 -9.52
CA ASN A 120 17.81 15.42 -9.88
C ASN A 120 16.71 15.61 -10.93
N GLU A 121 15.94 14.57 -11.18
CA GLU A 121 14.96 14.46 -12.27
C GLU A 121 13.69 15.30 -12.06
N GLY A 122 13.65 16.18 -11.06
CA GLY A 122 12.50 16.98 -10.68
C GLY A 122 11.94 16.57 -9.33
N ALA A 123 10.71 16.97 -9.05
CA ALA A 123 10.04 16.62 -7.81
C ALA A 123 8.54 16.31 -8.06
N VAL A 124 7.88 15.80 -7.06
CA VAL A 124 6.44 15.56 -7.04
C VAL A 124 5.82 16.37 -5.91
N VAL A 125 4.74 17.05 -6.20
CA VAL A 125 3.85 17.60 -5.18
C VAL A 125 2.72 16.61 -4.96
N SER A 126 2.46 16.23 -3.73
CA SER A 126 1.38 15.29 -3.40
C SER A 126 0.68 15.69 -2.11
N GLY A 127 -0.60 15.35 -2.01
CA GLY A 127 -1.40 15.52 -0.80
C GLY A 127 -2.38 14.39 -0.64
N ASN A 128 -2.63 13.97 0.61
CA ASN A 128 -3.53 12.87 0.89
C ASN A 128 -4.26 13.04 2.23
N ILE A 129 -5.53 12.65 2.25
CA ILE A 129 -6.33 12.40 3.45
C ILE A 129 -6.86 10.98 3.33
N ASN A 130 -6.38 10.07 4.18
CA ASN A 130 -6.69 8.65 4.08
C ASN A 130 -8.16 8.31 4.38
N SER A 131 -8.84 9.14 5.19
CA SER A 131 -10.22 8.89 5.59
C SER A 131 -10.91 10.19 5.99
N GLN A 132 -11.88 10.62 5.20
CA GLN A 132 -12.68 11.81 5.42
C GLN A 132 -14.17 11.45 5.31
N LEU A 133 -14.92 11.70 6.38
CA LEU A 133 -16.37 11.56 6.34
C LEU A 133 -16.98 12.82 5.67
N LEU A 134 -17.72 12.61 4.60
CA LEU A 134 -18.42 13.64 3.84
C LEU A 134 -19.93 13.38 3.93
N THR A 135 -20.62 14.11 4.80
CA THR A 135 -22.07 13.94 5.07
C THR A 135 -22.86 15.22 4.95
N GLU A 136 -22.18 16.36 4.83
CA GLU A 136 -22.78 17.70 4.77
C GLU A 136 -22.13 18.52 3.67
N ASP A 137 -22.85 19.54 3.17
CA ASP A 137 -22.29 20.50 2.22
C ASP A 137 -21.12 21.27 2.83
N GLN A 138 -19.97 21.23 2.18
CA GLN A 138 -18.73 21.88 2.59
C GLN A 138 -18.23 22.91 1.57
N SER A 139 -19.12 23.45 0.74
CA SER A 139 -18.80 24.51 -0.22
C SER A 139 -18.55 25.89 0.44
N THR A 140 -19.02 26.09 1.67
CA THR A 140 -18.81 27.34 2.42
C THR A 140 -17.56 27.31 3.30
N THR A 141 -17.05 26.13 3.62
CA THR A 141 -15.82 25.92 4.39
C THR A 141 -15.04 24.78 3.73
N PRO A 142 -14.19 25.10 2.76
CA PRO A 142 -13.45 24.07 2.02
C PRO A 142 -12.62 23.18 2.92
N LEU A 143 -12.60 21.89 2.61
CA LEU A 143 -11.69 20.93 3.22
C LEU A 143 -10.26 21.24 2.77
N ARG A 144 -9.37 21.43 3.71
CA ARG A 144 -7.95 21.72 3.41
C ARG A 144 -7.20 20.43 3.11
N LEU A 145 -6.58 20.34 1.94
CA LEU A 145 -5.68 19.28 1.57
C LEU A 145 -4.24 19.83 1.54
N ASN A 146 -3.50 19.54 2.61
CA ASN A 146 -2.09 19.91 2.68
C ASN A 146 -1.30 19.08 1.66
N THR A 147 -0.41 19.74 0.93
CA THR A 147 0.50 19.08 0.00
C THR A 147 1.93 19.14 0.53
N GLN A 148 2.72 18.18 0.08
CA GLN A 148 4.13 18.02 0.41
C GLN A 148 4.94 17.93 -0.87
N LEU A 149 6.19 18.36 -0.81
CA LEU A 149 7.14 18.30 -1.90
C LEU A 149 8.08 17.11 -1.67
N ALA A 150 8.09 16.17 -2.61
CA ALA A 150 9.03 15.05 -2.62
C ALA A 150 9.95 15.15 -3.84
N ILE A 151 11.27 15.18 -3.59
CA ILE A 151 12.25 15.12 -4.67
C ILE A 151 12.25 13.69 -5.23
N ASN A 152 12.18 13.54 -6.55
CA ASN A 152 12.20 12.24 -7.20
C ASN A 152 13.46 11.47 -6.83
N ARG A 153 13.26 10.29 -6.28
CA ARG A 153 14.34 9.41 -5.85
C ARG A 153 14.92 8.68 -7.04
N SER A 154 16.25 8.55 -7.05
CA SER A 154 16.95 7.85 -8.13
C SER A 154 16.73 6.34 -8.08
N LEU A 155 16.63 5.77 -6.88
CA LEU A 155 16.40 4.34 -6.65
C LEU A 155 15.15 4.16 -5.81
N VAL A 156 14.21 3.33 -6.29
CA VAL A 156 12.93 3.09 -5.62
C VAL A 156 12.66 1.59 -5.46
N ILE A 157 11.81 1.26 -4.49
CA ILE A 157 11.24 -0.08 -4.33
C ILE A 157 10.17 -0.24 -5.42
N GLY A 158 10.49 -1.02 -6.46
CA GLY A 158 9.63 -1.21 -7.62
C GLY A 158 8.59 -2.31 -7.43
N LYS A 159 8.97 -3.45 -6.79
CA LYS A 159 8.06 -4.59 -6.53
C LYS A 159 8.27 -5.21 -5.17
N ILE A 160 7.19 -5.78 -4.64
CA ILE A 160 7.18 -6.55 -3.40
C ILE A 160 6.30 -7.78 -3.60
N ALA A 161 6.92 -8.94 -3.72
CA ALA A 161 6.27 -10.24 -3.84
C ALA A 161 6.23 -10.91 -2.46
N SER A 162 5.38 -10.42 -1.56
CA SER A 162 5.27 -10.93 -0.20
C SER A 162 4.18 -12.00 -0.03
N SER A 163 3.23 -12.09 -0.97
CA SER A 163 2.05 -12.95 -0.85
C SER A 163 2.37 -14.43 -0.72
N GLY A 164 3.41 -14.92 -1.42
CA GLY A 164 3.55 -16.34 -1.70
C GLY A 164 2.40 -16.86 -2.58
N CYS A 165 2.38 -18.15 -2.87
CA CYS A 165 1.36 -18.78 -3.71
C CYS A 165 0.94 -20.15 -3.19
N LYS A 166 0.22 -20.92 -3.99
CA LYS A 166 -0.04 -22.35 -3.76
C LYS A 166 0.93 -23.19 -4.58
N ASP A 167 1.49 -24.23 -3.95
CA ASP A 167 2.29 -25.22 -4.65
C ASP A 167 1.42 -26.14 -5.55
N ASN A 168 2.05 -26.99 -6.33
CA ASN A 168 1.36 -27.94 -7.23
C ASN A 168 0.48 -28.96 -6.48
N ASN A 169 0.57 -29.05 -5.14
CA ASN A 169 -0.26 -29.88 -4.26
C ASN A 169 -1.29 -29.03 -3.48
N ASN A 170 -1.49 -27.77 -3.87
CA ASN A 170 -2.40 -26.81 -3.21
C ASN A 170 -2.03 -26.48 -1.74
N LYS A 171 -0.75 -26.65 -1.37
CA LYS A 171 -0.23 -26.22 -0.06
C LYS A 171 0.33 -24.81 -0.15
N ASN A 172 0.42 -24.15 0.99
CA ASN A 172 1.02 -22.82 1.10
C ASN A 172 2.51 -22.87 0.74
N TYR A 173 2.94 -21.97 -0.15
CA TYR A 173 4.30 -21.84 -0.65
C TYR A 173 4.75 -20.38 -0.50
N VAL A 174 5.86 -20.13 0.18
CA VAL A 174 6.33 -18.78 0.54
C VAL A 174 7.81 -18.55 0.23
N VAL A 175 8.53 -19.58 -0.21
CA VAL A 175 9.96 -19.46 -0.49
C VAL A 175 10.26 -18.65 -1.74
N ASP A 176 9.23 -18.33 -2.53
CA ASP A 176 9.25 -17.56 -3.76
C ASP A 176 9.16 -16.04 -3.54
N GLN A 177 9.24 -15.60 -2.30
CA GLN A 177 9.19 -14.17 -1.98
C GLN A 177 10.44 -13.44 -2.45
N TYR A 178 10.25 -12.23 -3.00
CA TYR A 178 11.33 -11.34 -3.43
C TYR A 178 10.91 -9.87 -3.35
N ILE A 179 11.90 -8.99 -3.43
CA ILE A 179 11.71 -7.56 -3.67
C ILE A 179 12.51 -7.17 -4.93
N GLU A 180 12.07 -6.11 -5.58
CA GLU A 180 12.74 -5.57 -6.75
C GLU A 180 12.92 -4.07 -6.59
N LEU A 181 14.16 -3.60 -6.70
CA LEU A 181 14.50 -2.18 -6.74
C LEU A 181 14.62 -1.74 -8.20
N TYR A 182 14.35 -0.48 -8.47
CA TYR A 182 14.39 0.09 -9.81
C TYR A 182 15.19 1.38 -9.83
N ASN A 183 16.15 1.48 -10.73
CA ASN A 183 16.88 2.72 -11.00
C ASN A 183 16.11 3.56 -12.02
N GLN A 184 15.41 4.58 -11.54
CA GLN A 184 14.65 5.48 -12.40
C GLN A 184 15.43 6.75 -12.81
N SER A 185 16.69 6.86 -12.38
CA SER A 185 17.55 7.99 -12.74
C SER A 185 18.21 7.81 -14.11
N ASP A 186 18.71 8.91 -14.65
CA ASP A 186 19.50 8.93 -15.90
C ASP A 186 20.97 8.50 -15.71
N LYS A 187 21.33 7.97 -14.55
CA LYS A 187 22.71 7.58 -14.21
C LYS A 187 22.75 6.14 -13.70
N GLU A 188 23.90 5.51 -13.94
CA GLU A 188 24.21 4.24 -13.30
C GLU A 188 24.34 4.41 -11.78
N ILE A 189 23.73 3.51 -11.01
CA ILE A 189 23.77 3.49 -9.54
C ILE A 189 24.52 2.25 -9.07
N ASP A 190 25.56 2.45 -8.25
CA ASP A 190 26.18 1.37 -7.50
C ASP A 190 25.34 1.06 -6.27
N VAL A 191 24.88 -0.20 -6.15
CA VAL A 191 24.05 -0.64 -5.02
C VAL A 191 24.82 -1.34 -3.91
N ALA A 192 26.16 -1.48 -4.03
CA ALA A 192 26.98 -1.99 -2.95
C ALA A 192 26.76 -1.18 -1.66
N GLY A 193 26.62 -1.88 -0.54
CA GLY A 193 26.37 -1.27 0.76
C GLY A 193 24.97 -0.69 0.98
N LEU A 194 24.03 -0.85 0.03
CA LEU A 194 22.62 -0.48 0.23
C LEU A 194 21.99 -1.42 1.26
N TYR A 195 21.21 -0.84 2.17
CA TYR A 195 20.48 -1.58 3.18
C TYR A 195 19.00 -1.73 2.83
N ILE A 196 18.42 -2.87 3.20
CA ILE A 196 17.00 -3.16 3.18
C ILE A 196 16.54 -3.35 4.62
N GLY A 197 15.65 -2.48 5.09
CA GLY A 197 15.06 -2.56 6.43
C GLY A 197 13.64 -3.12 6.35
N LEU A 198 13.39 -4.24 7.02
CA LEU A 198 12.05 -4.76 7.21
C LEU A 198 11.49 -4.22 8.52
N VAL A 199 10.40 -3.48 8.44
CA VAL A 199 9.73 -2.87 9.59
C VAL A 199 9.05 -3.94 10.43
N GLU A 200 8.89 -3.72 11.73
CA GLU A 200 8.16 -4.64 12.59
C GLU A 200 6.75 -4.91 12.00
N SER A 201 6.28 -6.12 12.15
CA SER A 201 5.06 -6.59 11.47
C SER A 201 4.03 -7.21 12.42
N ASN A 202 3.99 -6.73 13.67
CA ASN A 202 2.96 -7.14 14.62
C ASN A 202 1.58 -6.72 14.12
N SER A 203 0.55 -7.50 14.43
CA SER A 203 -0.84 -7.13 14.11
C SER A 203 -1.26 -5.80 14.78
N THR A 204 -0.76 -5.55 15.99
CA THR A 204 -0.78 -4.23 16.63
C THR A 204 0.62 -3.68 16.54
N PRO A 205 0.84 -2.46 16.02
CA PRO A 205 2.16 -1.88 15.92
C PRO A 205 2.93 -1.89 17.24
N ALA A 206 4.23 -2.08 17.17
CA ALA A 206 5.11 -1.97 18.34
C ALA A 206 5.00 -0.58 18.97
N TYR A 207 4.87 0.42 18.13
CA TYR A 207 4.52 1.81 18.46
C TYR A 207 3.49 2.29 17.44
N THR A 208 2.39 2.86 17.91
CA THR A 208 1.48 3.63 17.04
C THR A 208 2.12 4.97 16.66
N LEU A 209 1.64 5.63 15.60
CA LEU A 209 2.20 6.93 15.20
C LEU A 209 2.22 7.96 16.34
N PRO A 210 1.15 8.16 17.14
CA PRO A 210 1.22 9.05 18.31
C PRO A 210 2.24 8.63 19.35
N GLN A 211 2.54 7.34 19.51
CA GLN A 211 3.56 6.84 20.46
C GLN A 211 4.98 7.02 19.92
N LEU A 212 5.17 6.95 18.60
CA LEU A 212 6.43 7.33 17.96
C LEU A 212 6.70 8.81 18.14
N GLU A 213 5.68 9.65 17.95
CA GLU A 213 5.79 11.09 18.18
C GLU A 213 6.17 11.38 19.64
N GLU A 214 5.42 10.83 20.61
CA GLU A 214 5.66 11.02 22.04
C GLU A 214 7.08 10.60 22.47
N LYS A 215 7.55 9.46 21.94
CA LYS A 215 8.79 8.83 22.42
C LYS A 215 10.04 9.26 21.65
N PHE A 216 9.90 9.55 20.37
CA PHE A 216 11.01 9.73 19.44
C PHE A 216 10.84 10.93 18.51
N ASN A 217 9.87 11.82 18.75
CA ASN A 217 9.55 13.00 17.94
C ASN A 217 9.38 12.66 16.45
N ASN A 218 8.82 11.49 16.14
CA ASN A 218 8.66 10.99 14.77
C ASN A 218 9.98 10.90 13.95
N GLU A 219 11.09 10.64 14.59
CA GLU A 219 12.42 10.65 13.94
C GLU A 219 12.98 9.24 13.70
N VAL A 220 12.19 8.19 13.97
CA VAL A 220 12.70 6.81 13.90
C VAL A 220 11.71 5.83 13.30
N ILE A 221 12.25 4.69 12.84
CA ILE A 221 11.52 3.53 12.33
C ILE A 221 11.93 2.30 13.15
N MET A 222 10.96 1.41 13.47
CA MET A 222 11.20 0.18 14.23
C MET A 222 11.46 -0.99 13.28
N LEU A 223 12.71 -1.41 13.12
CA LEU A 223 13.09 -2.49 12.22
C LEU A 223 13.16 -3.84 12.94
N LYS A 224 12.55 -4.86 12.34
CA LYS A 224 12.67 -6.27 12.77
C LYS A 224 13.88 -6.97 12.16
N GLN A 225 14.28 -6.55 10.95
CA GLN A 225 15.44 -7.10 10.24
C GLN A 225 16.10 -6.02 9.38
N VAL A 226 17.41 -6.15 9.22
CA VAL A 226 18.22 -5.34 8.32
C VAL A 226 19.11 -6.27 7.51
N PHE A 227 18.99 -6.20 6.21
CA PHE A 227 19.88 -6.82 5.25
C PHE A 227 20.71 -5.74 4.55
N ARG A 228 21.87 -6.11 4.03
CA ARG A 228 22.74 -5.23 3.28
C ARG A 228 23.22 -5.93 2.01
N ILE A 229 23.21 -5.25 0.88
CA ILE A 229 23.97 -5.67 -0.29
C ILE A 229 25.45 -5.62 0.10
N PRO A 230 26.24 -6.69 -0.09
CA PRO A 230 27.64 -6.72 0.34
C PRO A 230 28.44 -5.51 -0.16
N LEU A 231 29.33 -4.99 0.70
CA LEU A 231 30.14 -3.82 0.39
C LEU A 231 31.09 -4.04 -0.81
N ASP A 232 31.46 -5.28 -1.04
CA ASP A 232 32.33 -5.71 -2.14
C ASP A 232 31.55 -6.23 -3.36
N ALA A 233 30.22 -6.02 -3.39
CA ALA A 233 29.43 -6.33 -4.55
C ALA A 233 29.74 -5.32 -5.66
N ASP A 234 30.35 -5.79 -6.75
CA ASP A 234 30.49 -4.98 -7.96
C ASP A 234 29.19 -5.07 -8.76
N HIS A 235 28.17 -4.34 -8.31
CA HIS A 235 26.83 -4.39 -8.92
C HIS A 235 26.30 -2.99 -9.18
N LYS A 236 26.36 -2.62 -10.44
CA LYS A 236 25.90 -1.34 -10.95
C LYS A 236 24.64 -1.51 -11.79
N VAL A 237 23.67 -0.66 -11.52
CA VAL A 237 22.34 -0.71 -12.13
C VAL A 237 22.22 0.45 -13.12
N ALA A 238 22.12 0.12 -14.40
CA ALA A 238 21.92 1.11 -15.46
C ALA A 238 20.56 1.84 -15.29
N PRO A 239 20.37 3.02 -15.94
CA PRO A 239 19.07 3.66 -16.05
C PRO A 239 17.99 2.67 -16.53
N GLY A 240 16.83 2.65 -15.87
CA GLY A 240 15.76 1.71 -16.15
C GLY A 240 16.04 0.24 -15.74
N GLY A 241 17.21 -0.01 -15.16
CA GLY A 241 17.57 -1.34 -14.65
C GLY A 241 16.98 -1.64 -13.27
N THR A 242 17.01 -2.92 -12.91
CA THR A 242 16.44 -3.44 -11.66
C THR A 242 17.45 -4.23 -10.86
N VAL A 243 17.21 -4.34 -9.55
CA VAL A 243 17.88 -5.28 -8.65
C VAL A 243 16.84 -6.19 -8.04
N VAL A 244 16.95 -7.48 -8.27
CA VAL A 244 16.06 -8.51 -7.71
C VAL A 244 16.74 -9.17 -6.54
N ILE A 245 16.13 -9.12 -5.36
CA ILE A 245 16.60 -9.73 -4.12
C ILE A 245 15.59 -10.78 -3.70
N ALA A 246 15.98 -12.06 -3.75
CA ALA A 246 15.11 -13.19 -3.48
C ALA A 246 15.33 -13.79 -2.08
N ASN A 247 14.30 -14.40 -1.52
CA ASN A 247 14.48 -15.29 -0.38
C ASN A 247 15.12 -16.63 -0.79
N CYS A 248 15.00 -16.98 -2.08
CA CYS A 248 15.55 -18.20 -2.63
C CYS A 248 15.65 -18.04 -4.15
N ALA A 249 16.85 -17.92 -4.69
CA ALA A 249 17.10 -17.64 -6.10
C ALA A 249 17.07 -18.92 -6.96
N ILE A 250 15.94 -19.61 -7.02
CA ILE A 250 15.72 -20.84 -7.80
C ILE A 250 14.55 -20.70 -8.77
N ASP A 251 14.34 -21.69 -9.63
CA ASP A 251 13.11 -21.79 -10.43
C ASP A 251 11.98 -22.37 -9.57
N HIS A 252 11.13 -21.49 -9.06
CA HIS A 252 9.98 -21.87 -8.24
C HIS A 252 8.83 -22.47 -9.04
N THR A 253 8.79 -22.28 -10.37
CA THR A 253 7.72 -22.82 -11.22
C THR A 253 7.67 -24.35 -11.22
N VAL A 254 8.78 -24.99 -10.91
CA VAL A 254 8.88 -26.44 -10.76
C VAL A 254 8.00 -26.96 -9.62
N ASN A 255 7.94 -26.22 -8.51
CA ASN A 255 7.19 -26.61 -7.31
C ASN A 255 5.81 -25.95 -7.25
N ALA A 256 5.65 -24.80 -7.85
CA ALA A 256 4.45 -23.99 -7.83
C ALA A 256 4.28 -23.29 -9.19
N SER A 257 3.46 -23.86 -10.06
CA SER A 257 3.31 -23.41 -11.45
C SER A 257 2.80 -21.96 -11.60
N ALA A 258 2.21 -21.39 -10.54
CA ALA A 258 1.78 -20.00 -10.47
C ALA A 258 2.85 -19.05 -9.90
N SER A 259 4.04 -19.54 -9.62
CA SER A 259 5.17 -18.79 -9.08
C SER A 259 6.11 -18.29 -10.18
N HIS A 260 7.31 -17.88 -9.81
CA HIS A 260 8.29 -17.22 -10.67
C HIS A 260 9.57 -18.03 -10.80
N ASN A 261 10.31 -17.80 -11.89
CA ASN A 261 11.69 -18.26 -12.02
C ASN A 261 12.61 -17.15 -11.51
N LEU A 262 13.24 -17.36 -10.35
CA LEU A 262 14.15 -16.43 -9.70
C LEU A 262 15.64 -16.75 -9.92
N LEU A 263 15.98 -17.66 -10.83
CA LEU A 263 17.39 -18.02 -11.16
C LEU A 263 18.23 -16.81 -11.60
N THR A 264 17.59 -15.75 -12.09
CA THR A 264 18.27 -14.51 -12.52
C THR A 264 18.21 -13.40 -11.45
N ALA A 265 17.88 -13.71 -10.20
CA ALA A 265 17.98 -12.77 -9.11
C ALA A 265 19.45 -12.30 -8.96
N ASP A 266 19.63 -11.04 -8.57
CA ASP A 266 20.95 -10.44 -8.37
C ASP A 266 21.54 -10.82 -7.01
N PHE A 267 20.65 -10.97 -6.03
CA PHE A 267 21.01 -11.35 -4.65
C PHE A 267 19.97 -12.31 -4.08
N ASP A 268 20.41 -13.18 -3.16
CA ASP A 268 19.50 -13.97 -2.33
C ASP A 268 19.93 -13.95 -0.85
N VAL A 269 19.20 -14.65 0.00
CA VAL A 269 19.53 -14.76 1.42
C VAL A 269 20.08 -16.14 1.73
N ASN A 270 21.16 -16.20 2.51
CA ASN A 270 21.78 -17.44 2.89
C ASN A 270 21.06 -18.08 4.08
N ASP A 271 20.21 -19.06 3.83
CA ASP A 271 19.55 -19.84 4.88
C ASP A 271 20.21 -21.23 5.04
N THR A 272 21.11 -21.32 5.97
CA THR A 272 21.86 -22.57 6.27
C THR A 272 21.15 -23.47 7.28
N ARG A 273 19.90 -23.18 7.69
CA ARG A 273 19.17 -23.99 8.67
C ARG A 273 18.88 -25.41 8.13
N PRO A 274 19.12 -26.45 8.93
CA PRO A 274 18.78 -27.80 8.51
C PRO A 274 17.28 -27.99 8.26
N LYS A 275 16.92 -28.69 7.19
CA LYS A 275 15.53 -29.08 6.85
C LYS A 275 14.59 -27.92 6.60
N ASN A 276 15.09 -26.78 6.15
CA ASN A 276 14.24 -25.67 5.73
C ASN A 276 13.77 -25.86 4.26
N ALA A 277 12.79 -25.06 3.84
CA ALA A 277 12.30 -25.03 2.48
C ALA A 277 13.12 -24.09 1.58
N TYR A 278 14.01 -23.29 2.15
CA TYR A 278 14.84 -22.33 1.44
C TYR A 278 16.12 -23.02 0.97
N VAL A 279 16.43 -22.86 -0.30
CA VAL A 279 17.61 -23.45 -0.93
C VAL A 279 18.50 -22.31 -1.40
N ASN A 280 19.70 -22.24 -0.87
CA ASN A 280 20.70 -21.28 -1.32
C ASN A 280 21.17 -21.61 -2.74
N ASN A 281 21.25 -20.60 -3.60
CA ASN A 281 21.83 -20.73 -4.94
C ASN A 281 23.30 -20.26 -4.91
N PRO A 282 24.29 -21.16 -5.03
CA PRO A 282 25.70 -20.78 -4.92
C PRO A 282 26.17 -19.87 -6.08
N ASP A 283 25.41 -19.74 -7.15
CA ASP A 283 25.72 -18.88 -8.29
C ASP A 283 25.17 -17.45 -8.12
N VAL A 284 24.38 -17.20 -7.07
CA VAL A 284 23.81 -15.88 -6.73
C VAL A 284 24.48 -15.36 -5.45
N ARG A 285 24.82 -14.10 -5.42
CA ARG A 285 25.48 -13.48 -4.27
C ARG A 285 24.53 -13.36 -3.08
N ASP A 286 24.96 -13.86 -1.91
CA ASP A 286 24.22 -13.72 -0.66
C ASP A 286 24.20 -12.28 -0.17
N MET A 287 23.07 -11.86 0.45
CA MET A 287 22.94 -10.64 1.23
C MET A 287 23.62 -10.79 2.60
N ASP A 288 24.19 -9.72 3.12
CA ASP A 288 24.63 -9.66 4.51
C ASP A 288 23.42 -9.51 5.45
N LEU A 289 23.18 -10.44 6.37
CA LEU A 289 22.21 -10.24 7.46
C LEU A 289 22.86 -9.43 8.59
N VAL A 290 22.50 -8.15 8.70
CA VAL A 290 23.07 -7.20 9.69
C VAL A 290 22.35 -7.27 11.01
N TYR A 291 21.02 -7.37 10.99
CA TYR A 291 20.19 -7.48 12.19
C TYR A 291 18.96 -8.34 11.97
N THR A 292 18.62 -9.13 12.98
CA THR A 292 17.32 -9.83 13.05
C THR A 292 16.82 -9.93 14.48
N TYR A 293 15.55 -9.66 14.71
CA TYR A 293 14.89 -9.75 16.02
C TYR A 293 14.74 -11.19 16.53
N VAL A 294 14.87 -12.17 15.62
CA VAL A 294 14.82 -13.61 15.93
C VAL A 294 15.99 -14.31 15.23
N SER A 295 16.98 -14.73 16.00
CA SER A 295 18.23 -15.33 15.48
C SER A 295 18.02 -16.58 14.62
N SER A 296 16.89 -17.28 14.79
CA SER A 296 16.55 -18.46 13.98
C SER A 296 15.88 -18.13 12.63
N LEU A 297 15.77 -16.86 12.26
CA LEU A 297 15.09 -16.41 11.04
C LEU A 297 16.04 -15.58 10.15
N PRO A 298 16.93 -16.22 9.37
CA PRO A 298 17.89 -15.52 8.53
C PRO A 298 17.33 -15.02 7.20
N ILE A 299 16.11 -15.41 6.83
CA ILE A 299 15.41 -14.98 5.59
C ILE A 299 14.73 -13.63 5.76
N MET A 300 14.44 -12.95 4.67
CA MET A 300 13.56 -11.78 4.70
C MET A 300 12.15 -12.20 5.13
N ASN A 301 11.75 -11.76 6.32
CA ASN A 301 10.43 -12.08 6.88
C ASN A 301 9.35 -11.15 6.28
N LEU A 302 8.99 -11.39 5.03
CA LEU A 302 7.90 -10.70 4.34
C LEU A 302 6.57 -11.37 4.74
N THR A 303 5.76 -10.66 5.53
CA THR A 303 4.49 -11.19 6.04
C THR A 303 3.46 -11.30 4.91
N GLN A 304 2.94 -12.50 4.66
CA GLN A 304 1.91 -12.75 3.66
C GLN A 304 0.63 -11.98 4.02
N GLY A 305 0.09 -11.22 3.07
CA GLY A 305 -1.10 -10.40 3.31
C GLY A 305 -0.88 -9.17 4.17
N GLY A 306 0.35 -8.92 4.62
CA GLY A 306 0.69 -7.78 5.48
C GLY A 306 0.35 -7.97 6.97
N PRO A 307 0.73 -7.01 7.82
CA PRO A 307 1.59 -5.88 7.48
C PRO A 307 3.04 -6.33 7.22
N CYS A 308 3.73 -5.66 6.31
CA CYS A 308 5.16 -5.94 6.03
C CYS A 308 5.89 -4.74 5.41
N ALA A 309 5.72 -3.58 5.98
CA ALA A 309 6.36 -2.35 5.51
C ALA A 309 7.88 -2.48 5.44
N LEU A 310 8.48 -1.81 4.47
CA LEU A 310 9.92 -1.88 4.24
C LEU A 310 10.49 -0.53 3.77
N VAL A 311 11.78 -0.37 4.00
CA VAL A 311 12.57 0.78 3.57
C VAL A 311 13.85 0.33 2.88
N ILE A 312 14.35 1.13 1.96
CA ILE A 312 15.75 1.09 1.52
C ILE A 312 16.47 2.32 2.06
N PHE A 313 17.73 2.16 2.46
CA PHE A 313 18.46 3.25 3.08
C PHE A 313 19.98 3.11 2.92
N ARG A 314 20.71 4.21 3.16
CA ARG A 314 22.17 4.24 3.28
C ARG A 314 22.57 4.99 4.53
N THR A 315 23.64 4.55 5.17
CA THR A 315 24.23 5.19 6.33
C THR A 315 25.70 4.82 6.45
N ASP A 316 26.49 5.76 6.98
CA ASP A 316 27.87 5.53 7.42
C ASP A 316 27.93 5.14 8.91
N ASP A 317 26.79 5.19 9.61
CA ASP A 317 26.70 4.76 11.02
C ASP A 317 26.95 3.25 11.13
N ASN A 318 27.56 2.83 12.21
CA ASN A 318 27.55 1.42 12.60
C ASN A 318 26.17 1.05 13.15
N ILE A 319 25.37 0.27 12.38
CA ILE A 319 24.01 -0.13 12.76
C ILE A 319 23.98 -0.92 14.09
N GLU A 320 25.06 -1.60 14.46
CA GLU A 320 25.13 -2.30 15.74
C GLU A 320 24.95 -1.35 16.92
N ASP A 321 25.43 -0.11 16.78
CA ASP A 321 25.36 0.93 17.81
C ASP A 321 23.98 1.59 17.95
N TRP A 322 23.06 1.35 17.01
CA TRP A 322 21.70 1.85 17.11
C TRP A 322 20.94 1.18 18.25
N ASP A 323 20.11 1.94 18.95
CA ASP A 323 19.32 1.47 20.07
C ASP A 323 18.40 0.30 19.71
N LEU A 324 18.03 -0.47 20.73
CA LEU A 324 17.00 -1.50 20.69
C LEU A 324 15.83 -1.07 21.58
N ALA A 325 14.61 -1.17 21.06
CA ALA A 325 13.39 -0.85 21.79
C ALA A 325 12.44 -2.05 21.87
N TYR A 326 11.85 -2.27 23.05
CA TYR A 326 10.67 -3.14 23.20
C TYR A 326 9.42 -2.43 22.66
N ASN A 327 8.32 -3.16 22.52
CA ASN A 327 7.02 -2.53 22.24
C ASN A 327 6.72 -1.45 23.30
N TYR A 328 5.96 -0.42 22.90
CA TYR A 328 5.60 0.68 23.77
C TYR A 328 5.04 0.20 25.12
N GLY A 329 5.59 0.73 26.22
CA GLY A 329 5.22 0.35 27.59
C GLY A 329 5.63 -1.05 28.03
N LYS A 330 6.46 -1.77 27.26
CA LYS A 330 6.99 -3.10 27.62
C LYS A 330 8.47 -3.02 28.01
N THR A 331 8.89 -3.98 28.84
CA THR A 331 10.29 -4.15 29.31
C THR A 331 10.85 -5.52 28.96
N SER A 332 10.10 -6.31 28.18
CA SER A 332 10.49 -7.66 27.74
C SER A 332 9.75 -8.03 26.43
N GLY A 333 10.23 -9.04 25.74
CA GLY A 333 9.71 -9.52 24.47
C GLY A 333 10.68 -9.29 23.32
N ASN A 334 10.18 -9.19 22.10
CA ASN A 334 11.00 -8.86 20.96
C ASN A 334 11.50 -7.42 21.06
N GLN A 335 12.71 -7.20 20.55
CA GLN A 335 13.31 -5.88 20.45
C GLN A 335 13.39 -5.49 18.96
N TRP A 336 13.25 -4.22 18.71
CA TRP A 336 13.30 -3.64 17.38
C TRP A 336 14.49 -2.70 17.30
N LYS A 337 15.22 -2.74 16.19
CA LYS A 337 16.31 -1.80 15.94
C LYS A 337 15.70 -0.43 15.65
N VAL A 338 16.14 0.57 16.39
CA VAL A 338 15.65 1.95 16.28
C VAL A 338 16.46 2.67 15.19
N MET A 339 15.90 2.77 14.01
CA MET A 339 16.55 3.39 12.84
C MET A 339 16.20 4.86 12.75
N PRO A 340 17.15 5.80 12.62
CA PRO A 340 16.86 7.20 12.27
C PRO A 340 16.25 7.32 10.87
N LYS A 341 15.06 7.94 10.75
CA LYS A 341 14.34 8.06 9.46
C LYS A 341 15.10 8.86 8.40
N LYS A 342 15.99 9.76 8.80
CA LYS A 342 16.81 10.60 7.89
C LYS A 342 17.65 9.82 6.88
N TYR A 343 17.90 8.54 7.11
CA TYR A 343 18.68 7.69 6.20
C TYR A 343 17.84 7.03 5.10
N VAL A 344 16.51 7.14 5.17
CA VAL A 344 15.60 6.51 4.22
C VAL A 344 15.78 7.10 2.83
N ILE A 345 15.95 6.22 1.84
CA ILE A 345 15.92 6.56 0.42
C ILE A 345 14.51 6.39 -0.12
N ASP A 346 13.86 5.26 0.18
CA ASP A 346 12.48 4.98 -0.21
C ASP A 346 11.80 4.10 0.83
N ALA A 347 10.49 4.25 0.98
CA ALA A 347 9.68 3.55 1.95
C ALA A 347 8.35 3.10 1.34
N VAL A 348 7.87 1.92 1.73
CA VAL A 348 6.55 1.41 1.33
C VAL A 348 5.83 0.89 2.57
N GLU A 349 4.76 1.56 2.95
CA GLU A 349 3.81 1.07 3.96
C GLU A 349 2.95 -0.04 3.36
N ILE A 350 2.86 -1.19 4.01
CA ILE A 350 2.01 -2.29 3.56
C ILE A 350 1.06 -2.67 4.68
N LEU A 351 -0.22 -2.45 4.48
CA LEU A 351 -1.26 -2.77 5.45
C LEU A 351 -2.02 -4.03 5.06
N LYS A 352 -2.54 -4.70 6.08
CA LYS A 352 -3.34 -5.90 5.91
C LYS A 352 -4.79 -5.54 5.59
N LYS A 353 -5.30 -6.04 4.45
CA LYS A 353 -6.72 -5.98 4.15
C LYS A 353 -7.46 -7.05 4.97
N SER A 354 -8.47 -6.65 5.70
CA SER A 354 -9.35 -7.53 6.47
C SER A 354 -10.77 -7.54 5.89
N ALA A 355 -11.64 -8.41 6.40
CA ALA A 355 -13.07 -8.37 6.03
C ALA A 355 -13.77 -7.05 6.41
N LYS A 356 -13.16 -6.26 7.30
CA LYS A 356 -13.63 -4.93 7.71
C LYS A 356 -12.92 -3.79 6.96
N GLY A 357 -12.13 -4.10 5.94
CA GLY A 357 -11.29 -3.15 5.24
C GLY A 357 -9.87 -3.04 5.83
N ILE A 358 -9.20 -1.94 5.52
CA ILE A 358 -7.87 -1.59 6.02
C ILE A 358 -8.01 -0.83 7.35
N ASP A 359 -7.18 -1.18 8.31
CA ASP A 359 -7.11 -0.47 9.59
C ASP A 359 -5.91 0.50 9.57
N LEU A 360 -6.19 1.77 9.34
CA LEU A 360 -5.19 2.83 9.27
C LEU A 360 -4.46 3.06 10.61
N ALA A 361 -5.04 2.66 11.74
CA ALA A 361 -4.37 2.72 13.03
C ALA A 361 -3.16 1.78 13.13
N THR A 362 -2.99 0.90 12.13
CA THR A 362 -1.86 -0.01 12.03
C THR A 362 -0.72 0.51 11.13
N LYS A 363 -0.78 1.75 10.64
CA LYS A 363 0.35 2.39 9.93
C LYS A 363 1.59 2.47 10.83
N ARG A 364 2.76 2.35 10.19
CA ARG A 364 4.09 2.47 10.82
C ARG A 364 4.85 3.69 10.35
N PHE A 365 4.44 4.26 9.22
CA PHE A 365 5.07 5.44 8.65
C PHE A 365 4.18 6.65 8.80
N TYR A 366 4.80 7.78 9.11
CA TYR A 366 4.21 9.08 8.96
C TYR A 366 4.13 9.47 7.48
N ASP A 367 3.33 10.49 7.20
CA ASP A 367 3.01 10.90 5.83
C ASP A 367 4.25 11.45 5.08
N ASP A 368 5.28 11.91 5.78
CA ASP A 368 6.56 12.32 5.18
C ASP A 368 7.41 11.16 4.64
N LEU A 369 7.15 9.93 5.09
CA LEU A 369 7.77 8.72 4.56
C LEU A 369 6.88 7.98 3.56
N ASP A 370 5.60 7.84 3.88
CA ASP A 370 4.58 7.27 2.99
C ASP A 370 3.19 7.72 3.46
N ALA A 371 2.59 8.65 2.73
CA ALA A 371 1.27 9.19 3.06
C ALA A 371 0.13 8.16 2.86
N GLY A 372 0.39 7.11 2.09
CA GLY A 372 -0.58 6.06 1.80
C GLY A 372 -0.22 4.70 2.40
N TYR A 373 -0.58 3.68 1.68
CA TYR A 373 -0.24 2.28 1.92
C TYR A 373 -0.47 1.44 0.65
N ALA A 374 0.30 0.37 0.49
CA ALA A 374 -0.01 -0.71 -0.44
C ALA A 374 -0.69 -1.87 0.29
N ASN A 375 -1.39 -2.73 -0.41
CA ASN A 375 -1.93 -3.97 0.11
C ASN A 375 -2.13 -4.98 -1.01
N ILE A 376 -2.14 -6.26 -0.68
CA ILE A 376 -2.71 -7.31 -1.54
C ILE A 376 -4.20 -7.47 -1.24
N GLU A 377 -4.96 -7.99 -2.19
CA GLU A 377 -6.41 -8.17 -2.05
C GLU A 377 -6.76 -9.28 -1.05
N ALA A 378 -5.97 -10.35 -1.02
CA ALA A 378 -6.21 -11.49 -0.15
C ALA A 378 -5.58 -11.32 1.23
N ALA A 379 -6.41 -11.16 2.26
CA ALA A 379 -5.98 -10.98 3.65
C ALA A 379 -5.06 -12.08 4.20
N SER A 380 -5.14 -13.30 3.65
CA SER A 380 -4.35 -14.46 4.09
C SER A 380 -3.06 -14.66 3.29
N GLY A 381 -2.87 -13.95 2.18
CA GLY A 381 -1.79 -14.22 1.21
C GLY A 381 -1.97 -15.55 0.45
N TYR A 382 -0.89 -16.07 -0.09
CA TYR A 382 -0.79 -17.31 -0.88
C TYR A 382 -1.61 -17.29 -2.17
N THR A 383 -1.70 -16.13 -2.80
CA THR A 383 -2.47 -15.89 -4.02
C THR A 383 -1.62 -15.57 -5.24
N GLY A 384 -0.29 -15.48 -5.06
CA GLY A 384 0.62 -15.09 -6.13
C GLY A 384 0.55 -13.59 -6.47
N GLU A 385 -0.12 -12.80 -5.64
CA GLU A 385 -0.23 -11.35 -5.84
C GLU A 385 1.10 -10.66 -5.58
N ILE A 386 1.49 -9.78 -6.50
CA ILE A 386 2.68 -8.94 -6.42
C ILE A 386 2.23 -7.49 -6.40
N MET A 387 2.67 -6.73 -5.41
CA MET A 387 2.55 -5.28 -5.40
C MET A 387 3.67 -4.68 -6.24
N TYR A 388 3.34 -3.78 -7.15
CA TYR A 388 4.33 -3.11 -8.00
C TYR A 388 3.95 -1.67 -8.29
N ARG A 389 4.98 -0.82 -8.46
CA ARG A 389 4.78 0.59 -8.78
C ARG A 389 4.24 0.75 -10.20
N LYS A 390 3.29 1.66 -10.36
CA LYS A 390 2.78 2.13 -11.65
C LYS A 390 3.90 2.85 -12.40
N THR A 391 3.87 2.81 -13.71
CA THR A 391 4.71 3.66 -14.55
C THR A 391 4.07 5.04 -14.64
N SER A 392 4.86 6.10 -14.48
CA SER A 392 4.41 7.47 -14.71
C SER A 392 4.35 7.79 -16.21
N SER A 393 3.79 8.92 -16.57
CA SER A 393 3.81 9.40 -17.96
C SER A 393 5.19 9.89 -18.41
N ARG A 394 6.11 10.08 -17.47
CA ARG A 394 7.49 10.56 -17.74
C ARG A 394 8.38 9.44 -18.26
N ARG A 395 9.42 9.84 -18.96
CA ARG A 395 10.50 8.95 -19.41
C ARG A 395 11.83 9.58 -19.10
N GLY A 396 12.83 8.74 -18.80
CA GLY A 396 14.22 9.17 -18.69
C GLY A 396 14.81 9.58 -20.04
N LYS A 397 16.02 10.12 -20.04
CA LYS A 397 16.68 10.68 -21.24
C LYS A 397 16.91 9.68 -22.36
N ASP A 398 17.11 8.42 -22.02
CA ASP A 398 17.24 7.30 -22.96
C ASP A 398 15.89 6.60 -23.27
N GLY A 399 14.77 7.13 -22.76
CA GLY A 399 13.43 6.61 -22.93
C GLY A 399 13.02 5.54 -21.92
N HIS A 400 13.85 5.22 -20.91
CA HIS A 400 13.47 4.28 -19.86
C HIS A 400 12.25 4.78 -19.07
N LYS A 401 11.53 3.84 -18.48
CA LYS A 401 10.33 4.13 -17.65
C LYS A 401 10.76 4.86 -16.37
N ILE A 402 9.97 5.83 -15.96
CA ILE A 402 10.03 6.41 -14.62
C ILE A 402 8.81 5.92 -13.86
N LEU A 403 9.03 5.30 -12.72
CA LEU A 403 7.95 4.79 -11.89
C LEU A 403 7.30 5.93 -11.10
N GLN A 404 6.01 5.81 -10.83
CA GLN A 404 5.29 6.78 -10.02
C GLN A 404 5.79 6.71 -8.57
N ASP A 405 6.30 7.84 -8.08
CA ASP A 405 6.80 7.99 -6.72
C ASP A 405 6.30 9.32 -6.16
N THR A 406 5.12 9.27 -5.55
CA THR A 406 4.42 10.44 -4.99
C THR A 406 4.47 10.48 -3.47
N ASN A 407 5.32 9.65 -2.88
CA ASN A 407 5.38 9.42 -1.44
C ASN A 407 4.03 8.93 -0.86
N ASN A 408 3.26 8.21 -1.69
CA ASN A 408 1.94 7.69 -1.34
C ASN A 408 1.72 6.33 -2.00
N SER A 409 1.99 5.25 -1.28
CA SER A 409 1.89 3.89 -1.81
C SER A 409 0.49 3.51 -2.31
N THR A 410 -0.58 4.15 -1.81
CA THR A 410 -1.94 3.94 -2.34
C THR A 410 -2.09 4.48 -3.77
N ALA A 411 -1.46 5.61 -4.06
CA ALA A 411 -1.44 6.18 -5.39
C ALA A 411 -0.45 5.44 -6.31
N ASP A 412 0.69 5.02 -5.77
CA ASP A 412 1.86 4.57 -6.53
C ASP A 412 1.81 3.10 -6.91
N PHE A 413 1.22 2.25 -6.06
CA PHE A 413 1.21 0.81 -6.25
C PHE A 413 -0.10 0.27 -6.83
N LYS A 414 -0.01 -0.87 -7.46
CA LYS A 414 -1.12 -1.74 -7.85
C LYS A 414 -0.70 -3.20 -7.69
N VAL A 415 -1.65 -4.11 -7.88
CA VAL A 415 -1.47 -5.54 -7.67
C VAL A 415 -1.68 -6.30 -8.96
N SER A 416 -0.84 -7.31 -9.20
CA SER A 416 -0.99 -8.25 -10.32
C SER A 416 -0.57 -9.65 -9.88
N THR A 417 -1.15 -10.66 -10.51
CA THR A 417 -0.70 -12.07 -10.41
C THR A 417 0.08 -12.52 -11.65
N THR A 418 0.29 -11.63 -12.62
CA THR A 418 0.86 -11.98 -13.93
C THR A 418 2.03 -11.09 -14.34
N ILE A 419 2.36 -10.05 -13.55
CA ILE A 419 3.51 -9.19 -13.85
C ILE A 419 4.80 -10.00 -13.73
N GLY A 420 5.64 -9.96 -14.75
CA GLY A 420 6.93 -10.65 -14.77
C GLY A 420 7.99 -9.94 -13.92
N ILE A 421 9.07 -10.67 -13.62
CA ILE A 421 10.25 -10.13 -12.99
C ILE A 421 10.89 -9.11 -13.95
N ARG A 422 11.33 -7.96 -13.43
CA ARG A 422 11.92 -6.84 -14.19
C ARG A 422 10.98 -6.21 -15.23
N GLU A 423 9.68 -6.53 -15.18
CA GLU A 423 8.66 -5.98 -16.07
C GLU A 423 7.81 -4.94 -15.35
N TYR A 424 7.50 -3.85 -16.03
CA TYR A 424 6.59 -2.80 -15.57
C TYR A 424 5.65 -2.44 -16.72
N ASP A 425 4.43 -1.98 -16.39
CA ASP A 425 3.45 -1.58 -17.40
C ASP A 425 4.00 -0.47 -18.33
N GLU A 426 3.33 -0.29 -19.46
CA GLU A 426 3.58 0.79 -20.41
C GLU A 426 3.17 2.16 -19.83
#